data_9fe3b62fc1604f5b8effe60b96354d4b
#
_entry.id   9fe3b62fc1604f5b8effe60b96354d4b
#
_cell.length_a   1.000
_cell.length_b   1.000
_cell.length_c   1.000
_cell.angle_alpha   90.00
_cell.angle_beta   90.00
_cell.angle_gamma   90.00
#
_symmetry.space_group_name_H-M   'P 1'
#
loop_
_entity.id
_entity.type
_entity.pdbx_description
1 polymer ?
#
loop_
_entity_poly.entity_id
_entity_poly.type
_entity_poly.pdbx_seq_one_letter_code
_entity_poly.pdbx_strand_id
1 'polypeptide(L)'
;YRQRSEEERLDDKLMSVLALGWSQNPLDVRVDHGDITPVEGKKDSFLVPLSVNVPVNGLVCTSGQARESVCRVRLQMRVCDDKDRVSPLFEKFYDIRLPGDLPSEDEVTIRLTNKMRRGNHRLVVGVMDDMGLTTSYLVYPVSVGGAPARLNG
;
A
#
# COMPACT_ATOMS: atom_id res chain seq x y z
N TYR A 1 -23.52 13.63 -18.98
CA TYR A 1 -23.20 12.52 -18.09
C TYR A 1 -21.82 11.96 -18.40
N ARG A 2 -20.94 12.03 -17.44
CA ARG A 2 -19.56 11.59 -17.62
C ARG A 2 -19.36 10.23 -16.96
N GLN A 3 -18.82 9.29 -17.71
CA GLN A 3 -18.45 8.00 -17.16
C GLN A 3 -17.08 8.15 -16.46
N ARG A 4 -16.98 7.69 -15.24
CA ARG A 4 -15.72 7.71 -14.51
C ARG A 4 -14.76 6.69 -15.07
N SER A 5 -13.47 7.04 -15.11
CA SER A 5 -12.43 6.09 -15.43
C SER A 5 -12.30 5.04 -14.32
N GLU A 6 -11.67 3.93 -14.64
CA GLU A 6 -11.39 2.91 -13.65
C GLU A 6 -10.52 3.45 -12.51
N GLU A 7 -9.54 4.28 -12.84
CA GLU A 7 -8.66 4.90 -11.84
C GLU A 7 -9.43 5.78 -10.88
N GLU A 8 -10.34 6.59 -11.39
CA GLU A 8 -11.17 7.45 -10.54
C GLU A 8 -12.05 6.63 -9.60
N ARG A 9 -12.59 5.52 -10.07
CA ARG A 9 -13.41 4.65 -9.24
C ARG A 9 -12.61 3.98 -8.12
N LEU A 10 -11.38 3.56 -8.44
CA LEU A 10 -10.50 2.97 -7.44
C LEU A 10 -10.07 3.99 -6.40
N ASP A 11 -9.79 5.22 -6.82
CA ASP A 11 -9.43 6.28 -5.88
C ASP A 11 -10.63 6.66 -4.99
N ASP A 12 -11.82 6.74 -5.54
CA ASP A 12 -13.02 6.99 -4.74
C ASP A 12 -13.23 5.89 -3.69
N LYS A 13 -12.98 4.64 -4.05
CA LYS A 13 -13.08 3.54 -3.11
C LYS A 13 -12.03 3.65 -2.02
N LEU A 14 -10.81 4.00 -2.38
CA LEU A 14 -9.71 4.21 -1.46
C LEU A 14 -10.06 5.30 -0.43
N MET A 15 -10.61 6.41 -0.89
CA MET A 15 -11.01 7.51 -0.01
C MET A 15 -12.18 7.11 0.90
N SER A 16 -13.09 6.30 0.42
CA SER A 16 -14.19 5.78 1.24
C SER A 16 -13.68 4.90 2.37
N VAL A 17 -12.72 4.04 2.07
CA VAL A 17 -12.09 3.18 3.09
C VAL A 17 -11.39 4.03 4.15
N LEU A 18 -10.69 5.06 3.72
CA LEU A 18 -10.01 5.98 4.65
C LEU A 18 -11.02 6.68 5.56
N ALA A 19 -12.10 7.20 5.01
CA ALA A 19 -13.10 7.96 5.76
C ALA A 19 -13.85 7.08 6.77
N LEU A 20 -14.16 5.84 6.40
CA LEU A 20 -14.95 4.94 7.22
C LEU A 20 -14.10 4.05 8.13
N GLY A 21 -12.79 4.00 7.90
CA GLY A 21 -11.90 3.10 8.62
C GLY A 21 -12.21 1.63 8.35
N TRP A 22 -12.78 1.33 7.21
CA TRP A 22 -13.31 0.02 6.88
C TRP A 22 -12.40 -0.68 5.87
N SER A 23 -11.80 -1.79 6.30
CA SER A 23 -10.87 -2.55 5.48
C SER A 23 -11.54 -3.77 4.87
N GLN A 24 -11.17 -4.07 3.62
CA GLN A 24 -11.50 -5.32 2.95
C GLN A 24 -10.20 -5.88 2.42
N ASN A 25 -9.86 -7.09 2.81
CA ASN A 25 -8.55 -7.65 2.46
C ASN A 25 -8.61 -9.08 1.94
N PRO A 26 -9.31 -9.30 0.81
CA PRO A 26 -9.40 -10.65 0.25
C PRO A 26 -8.06 -11.22 -0.22
N LEU A 27 -7.10 -10.36 -0.60
CA LEU A 27 -5.78 -10.81 -1.03
C LEU A 27 -4.83 -11.11 0.13
N ASP A 28 -5.26 -10.84 1.36
CA ASP A 28 -4.44 -11.03 2.56
C ASP A 28 -3.13 -10.23 2.52
N VAL A 29 -3.23 -9.00 2.08
CA VAL A 29 -2.10 -8.06 2.01
C VAL A 29 -1.73 -7.63 3.42
N ARG A 30 -0.43 -7.54 3.70
CA ARG A 30 0.08 -7.02 4.96
C ARG A 30 0.99 -5.82 4.70
N VAL A 31 0.87 -4.81 5.55
CA VAL A 31 1.67 -3.60 5.46
C VAL A 31 2.48 -3.47 6.75
N ASP A 32 3.76 -3.23 6.60
CA ASP A 32 4.69 -3.01 7.72
C ASP A 32 5.58 -1.82 7.41
N HIS A 33 6.22 -1.28 8.43
CA HIS A 33 7.25 -0.27 8.23
C HIS A 33 8.53 -0.67 8.96
N GLY A 34 9.65 -0.20 8.43
CA GLY A 34 10.96 -0.37 9.04
C GLY A 34 11.33 0.81 9.93
N ASP A 35 12.61 0.95 10.19
CA ASP A 35 13.12 2.02 11.05
C ASP A 35 12.89 3.39 10.42
N ILE A 36 12.25 4.27 11.17
CA ILE A 36 11.96 5.63 10.75
C ILE A 36 13.15 6.49 11.10
N THR A 37 13.70 7.18 10.10
CA THR A 37 14.91 8.00 10.27
C THR A 37 14.64 9.45 9.87
N PRO A 38 15.28 10.41 10.56
CA PRO A 38 15.11 11.82 10.19
C PRO A 38 15.76 12.10 8.84
N VAL A 39 15.17 13.03 8.09
CA VAL A 39 15.77 13.54 6.87
C VAL A 39 16.83 14.55 7.25
N GLU A 40 18.06 14.35 6.78
CA GLU A 40 19.16 15.23 7.08
C GLU A 40 18.88 16.64 6.58
N GLY A 41 19.12 17.62 7.45
CA GLY A 41 18.94 19.03 7.11
C GLY A 41 17.50 19.50 7.09
N LYS A 42 16.54 18.65 7.40
CA LYS A 42 15.12 19.04 7.44
C LYS A 42 14.51 18.72 8.80
N LYS A 43 14.00 19.76 9.42
CA LYS A 43 13.32 19.61 10.69
C LYS A 43 11.93 19.01 10.47
N ASP A 44 11.57 18.07 11.32
CA ASP A 44 10.25 17.42 11.32
C ASP A 44 9.92 16.64 10.04
N SER A 45 10.93 16.26 9.25
CA SER A 45 10.76 15.35 8.12
C SER A 45 11.49 14.05 8.38
N PHE A 46 10.83 12.95 8.06
CA PHE A 46 11.34 11.61 8.33
C PHE A 46 11.15 10.71 7.12
N LEU A 47 12.05 9.77 6.96
CA LEU A 47 11.91 8.71 5.97
C LEU A 47 11.28 7.49 6.63
N VAL A 48 10.19 7.02 6.06
CA VAL A 48 9.44 5.87 6.55
C VAL A 48 9.51 4.77 5.50
N PRO A 49 10.31 3.74 5.72
CA PRO A 49 10.34 2.60 4.81
C PRO A 49 9.10 1.75 5.03
N LEU A 50 8.41 1.46 3.95
CA LEU A 50 7.18 0.68 3.96
C LEU A 50 7.39 -0.62 3.19
N SER A 51 6.78 -1.68 3.68
CA SER A 51 6.74 -2.97 3.01
C SER A 51 5.28 -3.36 2.81
N VAL A 52 4.91 -3.67 1.58
CA VAL A 52 3.59 -4.17 1.24
C VAL A 52 3.79 -5.62 0.80
N ASN A 53 3.27 -6.55 1.58
CA ASN A 53 3.46 -7.97 1.35
C ASN A 53 2.20 -8.57 0.74
N VAL A 54 2.35 -9.16 -0.43
CA VAL A 54 1.23 -9.69 -1.21
C VAL A 54 1.43 -11.19 -1.43
N PRO A 55 0.59 -12.03 -0.81
CA PRO A 55 0.65 -13.47 -1.08
C PRO A 55 0.31 -13.78 -2.53
N VAL A 56 1.08 -14.65 -3.15
CA VAL A 56 0.92 -14.99 -4.57
C VAL A 56 -0.30 -15.87 -4.80
N ASN A 57 -0.66 -16.70 -3.84
CA ASN A 57 -1.73 -17.69 -4.00
C ASN A 57 -3.10 -17.08 -4.29
N GLY A 58 -3.33 -15.81 -3.95
CA GLY A 58 -4.58 -15.12 -4.25
C GLY A 58 -4.59 -14.40 -5.59
N LEU A 59 -3.46 -14.38 -6.31
CA LEU A 59 -3.33 -13.63 -7.55
C LEU A 59 -3.62 -14.51 -8.76
N VAL A 60 -4.22 -13.91 -9.78
CA VAL A 60 -4.36 -14.53 -11.11
C VAL A 60 -3.13 -14.16 -11.91
N CYS A 61 -2.42 -15.17 -12.37
CA CYS A 61 -1.19 -14.97 -13.12
C CYS A 61 -1.30 -15.61 -14.50
N THR A 62 -0.58 -15.05 -15.47
CA THR A 62 -0.51 -15.59 -16.83
C THR A 62 0.81 -16.29 -17.05
N SER A 63 0.86 -17.17 -18.06
CA SER A 63 2.10 -17.81 -18.47
C SER A 63 2.98 -16.79 -19.18
N GLY A 64 4.21 -16.64 -18.73
CA GLY A 64 5.22 -15.86 -19.41
C GLY A 64 6.14 -16.73 -20.26
N GLN A 65 7.26 -16.16 -20.66
CA GLN A 65 8.30 -16.90 -21.37
C GLN A 65 9.08 -17.78 -20.40
N ALA A 66 9.74 -18.81 -20.93
CA ALA A 66 10.64 -19.67 -20.16
C ALA A 66 10.01 -20.29 -18.90
N ARG A 67 8.76 -20.70 -18.99
CA ARG A 67 8.03 -21.34 -17.88
C ARG A 67 7.88 -20.47 -16.65
N GLU A 68 7.86 -19.17 -16.80
CA GLU A 68 7.55 -18.29 -15.69
C GLU A 68 6.07 -17.95 -15.66
N SER A 69 5.59 -17.56 -14.48
CA SER A 69 4.27 -16.97 -14.31
C SER A 69 4.43 -15.48 -14.10
N VAL A 70 3.54 -14.70 -14.68
CA VAL A 70 3.56 -13.24 -14.56
C VAL A 70 2.26 -12.80 -13.92
N CYS A 71 2.38 -12.13 -12.78
CA CYS A 71 1.26 -11.52 -12.07
C CYS A 71 1.45 -10.01 -12.13
N ARG A 72 0.36 -9.29 -12.27
CA ARG A 72 0.43 -7.83 -12.28
C ARG A 72 -0.45 -7.26 -11.19
N VAL A 73 0.13 -6.42 -10.35
CA VAL A 73 -0.60 -5.75 -9.29
C VAL A 73 -0.53 -4.25 -9.46
N ARG A 74 -1.60 -3.59 -9.07
CA ARG A 74 -1.68 -2.12 -9.01
C ARG A 74 -1.69 -1.73 -7.54
N LEU A 75 -0.75 -0.90 -7.16
CA LEU A 75 -0.67 -0.37 -5.81
C LEU A 75 -1.14 1.08 -5.83
N GLN A 76 -2.08 1.41 -4.96
CA GLN A 76 -2.51 2.78 -4.73
C GLN A 76 -2.34 3.11 -3.25
N MET A 77 -1.95 4.36 -2.96
CA MET A 77 -1.73 4.76 -1.58
C MET A 77 -1.95 6.26 -1.41
N ARG A 78 -2.58 6.61 -0.29
CA ARG A 78 -2.64 7.98 0.19
C ARG A 78 -2.28 8.00 1.66
N VAL A 79 -1.75 9.12 2.11
CA VAL A 79 -1.41 9.35 3.51
C VAL A 79 -2.32 10.44 4.04
N CYS A 80 -2.93 10.17 5.19
CA CYS A 80 -3.77 11.15 5.88
C CYS A 80 -3.10 11.49 7.20
N ASP A 81 -2.86 12.77 7.47
CA ASP A 81 -2.25 13.20 8.72
C ASP A 81 -3.31 13.39 9.83
N ASP A 82 -2.87 13.80 11.00
CA ASP A 82 -3.75 13.99 12.16
C ASP A 82 -4.65 15.22 12.04
N LYS A 83 -4.47 16.04 11.01
CA LYS A 83 -5.32 17.18 10.67
C LYS A 83 -6.22 16.92 9.48
N ASP A 84 -6.39 15.66 9.13
CA ASP A 84 -7.20 15.18 8.00
C ASP A 84 -6.76 15.73 6.64
N ARG A 85 -5.49 16.12 6.51
CA ARG A 85 -4.91 16.48 5.22
C ARG A 85 -4.45 15.21 4.52
N VAL A 86 -4.83 15.08 3.26
CA VAL A 86 -4.59 13.88 2.46
C VAL A 86 -3.57 14.18 1.37
N SER A 87 -2.59 13.28 1.23
CA SER A 87 -1.57 13.40 0.19
C SER A 87 -2.14 13.15 -1.20
N PRO A 88 -1.43 13.56 -2.26
CA PRO A 88 -1.77 13.11 -3.61
C PRO A 88 -1.74 11.59 -3.72
N LEU A 89 -2.49 11.06 -4.67
CA LEU A 89 -2.51 9.62 -4.92
C LEU A 89 -1.15 9.16 -5.46
N PHE A 90 -0.59 8.16 -4.79
CA PHE A 90 0.51 7.38 -5.34
C PHE A 90 -0.08 6.16 -6.03
N GLU A 91 0.32 5.93 -7.27
CA GLU A 91 -0.14 4.74 -8.00
C GLU A 91 1.02 4.17 -8.80
N LYS A 92 1.18 2.86 -8.74
CA LYS A 92 2.21 2.18 -9.53
C LYS A 92 1.78 0.75 -9.84
N PHE A 93 2.13 0.29 -11.04
CA PHE A 93 1.95 -1.08 -11.46
C PHE A 93 3.25 -1.85 -11.26
N TYR A 94 3.12 -3.11 -10.84
CA TYR A 94 4.25 -4.01 -10.65
C TYR A 94 3.99 -5.28 -11.41
N ASP A 95 4.92 -5.65 -12.30
CA ASP A 95 4.92 -6.94 -12.95
C ASP A 95 5.80 -7.87 -12.14
N ILE A 96 5.22 -8.94 -11.65
CA ILE A 96 5.88 -9.91 -10.78
C ILE A 96 6.12 -11.17 -11.61
N ARG A 97 7.40 -11.50 -11.81
CA ARG A 97 7.79 -12.68 -12.57
C ARG A 97 8.29 -13.73 -11.62
N LEU A 98 7.70 -14.91 -11.70
CA LEU A 98 7.95 -16.00 -10.77
C LEU A 98 8.23 -17.26 -11.52
N PRO A 99 9.05 -18.20 -10.98
CA PRO A 99 9.24 -19.50 -11.60
C PRO A 99 7.91 -20.21 -11.78
N GLY A 100 7.78 -21.03 -12.83
CA GLY A 100 6.52 -21.62 -13.24
C GLY A 100 5.82 -22.47 -12.18
N ASP A 101 6.59 -23.15 -11.35
CA ASP A 101 6.03 -23.98 -10.28
C ASP A 101 6.09 -23.20 -8.99
N LEU A 102 5.03 -22.45 -8.70
CA LEU A 102 4.99 -21.61 -7.52
C LEU A 102 4.51 -22.41 -6.32
N PRO A 103 5.28 -22.43 -5.23
CA PRO A 103 4.71 -22.81 -3.97
C PRO A 103 3.58 -21.83 -3.61
N SER A 104 2.46 -22.36 -3.16
CA SER A 104 1.30 -21.54 -2.81
C SER A 104 1.56 -20.57 -1.65
N GLU A 105 2.68 -20.73 -0.97
CA GLU A 105 3.04 -19.91 0.20
C GLU A 105 3.96 -18.75 -0.15
N ASP A 106 4.33 -18.60 -1.42
CA ASP A 106 5.19 -17.49 -1.82
C ASP A 106 4.49 -16.15 -1.61
N GLU A 107 5.30 -15.18 -1.23
CA GLU A 107 4.85 -13.82 -0.96
C GLU A 107 5.78 -12.86 -1.67
N VAL A 108 5.21 -11.79 -2.23
CA VAL A 108 5.99 -10.72 -2.86
C VAL A 108 5.97 -9.52 -1.94
N THR A 109 7.13 -8.91 -1.75
CA THR A 109 7.27 -7.70 -0.94
C THR A 109 7.58 -6.52 -1.84
N ILE A 110 6.71 -5.52 -1.80
CA ILE A 110 6.92 -4.24 -2.48
C ILE A 110 7.45 -3.28 -1.42
N ARG A 111 8.63 -2.71 -1.69
CA ARG A 111 9.26 -1.78 -0.76
C ARG A 111 9.19 -0.36 -1.30
N LEU A 112 8.77 0.55 -0.43
CA LEU A 112 8.64 1.96 -0.72
C LEU A 112 9.25 2.76 0.40
N THR A 113 9.68 3.98 0.12
CA THR A 113 10.10 4.90 1.16
C THR A 113 9.31 6.19 1.01
N ASN A 114 8.57 6.55 2.05
CA ASN A 114 7.80 7.78 2.06
C ASN A 114 8.44 8.80 2.98
N LYS A 115 8.40 10.06 2.56
CA LYS A 115 8.78 11.17 3.43
C LYS A 115 7.53 11.64 4.15
N MET A 116 7.59 11.66 5.47
CA MET A 116 6.45 12.05 6.30
C MET A 116 6.90 13.05 7.36
N ARG A 117 5.97 13.90 7.76
CA ARG A 117 6.20 14.82 8.86
C ARG A 117 6.01 14.12 10.19
N ARG A 118 6.53 14.74 11.24
CA ARG A 118 6.28 14.27 12.60
C ARG A 118 4.77 14.25 12.89
N GLY A 119 4.32 13.22 13.55
CA GLY A 119 2.91 13.09 13.96
C GLY A 119 2.33 11.73 13.65
N ASN A 120 1.05 11.60 13.89
CA ASN A 120 0.30 10.38 13.65
C ASN A 120 -0.33 10.44 12.27
N HIS A 121 -0.12 9.39 11.49
CA HIS A 121 -0.61 9.30 10.12
C HIS A 121 -1.41 8.02 9.96
N ARG A 122 -2.29 8.01 8.99
CA ARG A 122 -2.96 6.81 8.51
C ARG A 122 -2.66 6.66 7.03
N LEU A 123 -2.16 5.52 6.64
CA LEU A 123 -1.99 5.19 5.24
C LEU A 123 -3.20 4.39 4.80
N VAL A 124 -3.80 4.76 3.70
CA VAL A 124 -4.75 3.90 3.04
C VAL A 124 -4.05 3.27 1.85
N VAL A 125 -4.09 1.95 1.78
CA VAL A 125 -3.38 1.16 0.78
C VAL A 125 -4.38 0.32 0.03
N GLY A 126 -4.36 0.43 -1.28
CA GLY A 126 -5.14 -0.42 -2.17
C GLY A 126 -4.21 -1.27 -3.00
N VAL A 127 -4.43 -2.56 -3.02
CA VAL A 127 -3.69 -3.49 -3.87
C VAL A 127 -4.69 -4.24 -4.72
N MET A 128 -4.61 -4.06 -6.03
CA MET A 128 -5.49 -4.74 -6.97
C MET A 128 -4.70 -5.75 -7.78
N ASP A 129 -5.23 -6.97 -7.84
CA ASP A 129 -4.80 -7.95 -8.82
C ASP A 129 -5.33 -7.51 -10.18
N ASP A 130 -4.45 -7.04 -11.05
CA ASP A 130 -4.83 -6.41 -12.31
C ASP A 130 -5.46 -7.43 -13.28
N MET A 131 -5.15 -8.71 -13.15
CA MET A 131 -5.72 -9.76 -13.98
C MET A 131 -7.03 -10.29 -13.40
N GLY A 132 -7.06 -10.56 -12.10
CA GLY A 132 -8.22 -11.13 -11.44
C GLY A 132 -9.23 -10.10 -10.95
N LEU A 133 -8.86 -8.83 -10.94
CA LEU A 133 -9.67 -7.68 -10.51
C LEU A 133 -10.09 -7.71 -9.04
N THR A 134 -9.50 -8.57 -8.24
CA THR A 134 -9.72 -8.58 -6.79
C THR A 134 -8.87 -7.47 -6.16
N THR A 135 -9.47 -6.69 -5.27
CA THR A 135 -8.78 -5.57 -4.63
C THR A 135 -8.87 -5.67 -3.11
N SER A 136 -7.73 -5.45 -2.46
CA SER A 136 -7.64 -5.29 -1.02
C SER A 136 -7.46 -3.83 -0.67
N TYR A 137 -8.14 -3.38 0.39
CA TYR A 137 -7.99 -2.04 0.94
C TYR A 137 -7.71 -2.14 2.42
N LEU A 138 -6.67 -1.44 2.86
CA LEU A 138 -6.24 -1.46 4.26
C LEU A 138 -5.97 -0.04 4.75
N VAL A 139 -6.21 0.18 6.03
CA VAL A 139 -5.77 1.40 6.71
C VAL A 139 -4.66 1.01 7.67
N TYR A 140 -3.51 1.62 7.53
CA TYR A 140 -2.33 1.30 8.33
C TYR A 140 -1.90 2.56 9.11
N PRO A 141 -1.98 2.55 10.43
CA PRO A 141 -1.53 3.69 11.22
C PRO A 141 -0.02 3.67 11.40
N VAL A 142 0.60 4.84 11.37
CA VAL A 142 2.03 4.98 11.63
C VAL A 142 2.27 6.26 12.41
N SER A 143 3.08 6.15 13.48
CA SER A 143 3.49 7.30 14.29
C SER A 143 4.92 7.65 13.94
N VAL A 144 5.15 8.91 13.58
CA VAL A 144 6.42 9.37 13.04
C VAL A 144 7.06 10.37 13.99
N GLY A 145 8.36 10.22 14.22
CA GLY A 145 9.12 11.18 14.98
C GLY A 145 9.02 11.04 16.50
N GLY A 146 8.76 9.83 16.96
CA GLY A 146 8.67 9.61 18.39
C GLY A 146 7.61 10.46 19.02
N ALA A 147 6.50 10.68 18.30
CA ALA A 147 5.33 11.24 18.91
C ALA A 147 5.12 10.47 20.19
N PRO A 148 5.47 11.02 21.35
CA PRO A 148 5.44 10.26 22.56
C PRO A 148 4.05 9.82 22.80
N ALA A 149 4.05 8.67 23.06
CA ALA A 149 2.92 8.27 23.72
C ALA A 149 2.56 9.31 24.72
N ARG A 150 2.46 9.84 24.97
CA ARG A 150 2.27 10.38 25.83
C ARG A 150 1.75 9.90 26.72
N LEU A 151 2.06 9.43 27.06
CA LEU A 151 1.75 8.90 27.89
C LEU A 151 1.42 9.20 28.70
N ASN A 152 1.19 9.34 28.83
CA ASN A 152 1.00 9.51 29.61
C ASN A 152 0.89 9.35 30.33
N GLY A 153 0.82 9.51 30.18
CA GLY A 153 0.99 9.70 31.23
C GLY A 153 1.15 9.37 31.72
#